data_6fa46204d55f2444e8512dee60ef34c8
#
_entry.id   6fa46204d55f2444e8512dee60ef34c8
#
_cell.length_a   1.000
_cell.length_b   1.000
_cell.length_c   1.000
_cell.angle_alpha   90.00
_cell.angle_beta   90.00
_cell.angle_gamma   90.00
#
_symmetry.space_group_name_H-M   'P 1'
#
loop_
_entity.id
_entity.type
_entity.pdbx_description
1 polymer ?
#
loop_
_entity_poly.entity_id
_entity_poly.type
_entity_poly.pdbx_seq_one_letter_code
_entity_poly.pdbx_strand_id
1 'polypeptide(L)'
;MARRLLLSFCLVLMGGLSAAAQDKPAPPTQGKPAATEPADAESDEARTAALAKAAQNPIADLISFPLQNNTAFGIGPYSRAQNELLIEPVIPFHITKDWNLITRTIWPQIVQPDTAEPTKGWTGFGDLNPSFFLSPSAPHKLTWGAGPTFVLPWATAEQLGQGKFSVGPAVVALTMPGHWVIGALANNIFSVEGPHERENVNQMLLQYFINYNFKHGWYVTTAPIITANWEASSGSVWTVPFGGGVGRIMKIGNQPVNIQTEFFGNAKYPTGGSPWSMRLQIALLFPKISKQEEKMLLEKKLQQLDQQTPPQAQKN
;
A
#
# COMPACT_ATOMS: atom_id res chain seq x y z
N MET A 1 41.93 0.95 -5.79
CA MET A 1 41.48 1.59 -7.05
C MET A 1 40.00 1.26 -7.24
N ALA A 2 39.09 2.07 -6.74
CA ALA A 2 37.66 2.12 -7.11
C ALA A 2 36.96 3.17 -6.26
N ARG A 3 37.33 4.42 -6.52
CA ARG A 3 36.69 5.60 -5.91
C ARG A 3 36.46 6.61 -7.03
N ARG A 4 35.42 6.39 -7.87
CA ARG A 4 34.90 7.37 -8.86
C ARG A 4 33.79 6.69 -9.67
N LEU A 5 32.53 6.72 -9.13
CA LEU A 5 31.29 6.60 -9.92
C LEU A 5 30.07 6.86 -9.03
N LEU A 6 29.99 8.03 -8.45
CA LEU A 6 28.79 8.49 -7.73
C LEU A 6 28.76 10.03 -7.70
N LEU A 7 28.71 10.64 -8.90
CA LEU A 7 28.50 12.09 -9.04
C LEU A 7 28.17 12.40 -10.51
N SER A 8 26.97 12.08 -10.96
CA SER A 8 26.42 12.58 -12.23
C SER A 8 24.92 12.26 -12.34
N PHE A 9 24.11 12.82 -11.44
CA PHE A 9 22.66 12.90 -11.66
C PHE A 9 22.00 14.03 -10.86
N CYS A 10 22.66 15.18 -10.81
CA CYS A 10 22.08 16.43 -10.28
C CYS A 10 22.72 17.60 -11.02
N LEU A 11 22.35 17.88 -12.26
CA LEU A 11 22.52 19.20 -12.85
C LEU A 11 21.93 19.28 -14.26
N VAL A 12 20.60 19.37 -14.36
CA VAL A 12 19.94 20.00 -15.52
C VAL A 12 18.64 20.61 -15.02
N LEU A 13 18.71 21.80 -14.46
CA LEU A 13 17.57 22.72 -14.31
C LEU A 13 18.09 24.06 -13.74
N MET A 14 18.88 24.78 -14.52
CA MET A 14 19.06 26.24 -14.41
C MET A 14 19.83 26.73 -15.64
N GLY A 15 19.18 27.50 -16.49
CA GLY A 15 19.88 28.16 -17.59
C GLY A 15 18.96 28.63 -18.69
N GLY A 16 18.40 29.82 -18.56
CA GLY A 16 17.62 30.43 -19.62
C GLY A 16 17.09 31.81 -19.25
N LEU A 17 17.99 32.72 -18.87
CA LEU A 17 17.72 34.16 -18.91
C LEU A 17 18.43 34.71 -20.13
N SER A 18 17.72 35.30 -21.12
CA SER A 18 18.06 36.59 -21.73
C SER A 18 17.24 36.83 -22.98
N ALA A 19 16.49 37.89 -23.06
CA ALA A 19 16.74 39.04 -23.92
C ALA A 19 15.46 39.88 -24.00
N ALA A 20 15.60 41.13 -23.58
CA ALA A 20 14.57 42.14 -23.72
C ALA A 20 14.44 42.56 -25.17
N ALA A 21 13.19 42.55 -25.72
CA ALA A 21 12.82 43.24 -26.91
C ALA A 21 11.62 44.15 -26.56
N GLN A 22 11.76 45.43 -26.90
CA GLN A 22 10.82 46.51 -26.62
C GLN A 22 9.51 46.34 -27.35
N ASP A 23 8.43 46.61 -26.65
CA ASP A 23 7.05 46.41 -27.03
C ASP A 23 6.45 47.66 -27.70
N LYS A 24 5.64 47.42 -28.74
CA LYS A 24 4.60 48.30 -29.20
C LYS A 24 3.28 47.96 -28.52
N PRO A 25 2.44 48.93 -28.11
CA PRO A 25 1.19 48.63 -27.46
C PRO A 25 0.16 48.00 -28.42
N ALA A 26 -0.31 46.83 -28.10
CA ALA A 26 -1.40 46.16 -28.78
C ALA A 26 -2.77 46.66 -28.27
N PRO A 27 -3.84 46.60 -29.09
CA PRO A 27 -5.19 47.07 -28.72
C PRO A 27 -5.80 46.16 -27.64
N PRO A 28 -6.80 46.65 -26.84
CA PRO A 28 -7.37 45.93 -25.73
C PRO A 28 -8.11 44.69 -26.23
N THR A 29 -7.58 43.53 -25.85
CA THR A 29 -8.24 42.25 -26.07
C THR A 29 -9.39 42.12 -25.05
N GLN A 30 -10.60 41.96 -25.56
CA GLN A 30 -11.79 41.63 -24.78
C GLN A 30 -11.49 40.39 -23.96
N GLY A 31 -11.69 40.49 -22.64
CA GLY A 31 -11.49 39.41 -21.68
C GLY A 31 -12.26 38.17 -22.10
N LYS A 32 -11.49 37.11 -22.36
CA LYS A 32 -12.03 35.76 -22.47
C LYS A 32 -12.66 35.42 -21.10
N PRO A 33 -13.92 34.99 -21.04
CA PRO A 33 -14.54 34.58 -19.79
C PRO A 33 -13.61 33.53 -19.12
N ALA A 34 -13.32 33.70 -17.84
CA ALA A 34 -12.65 32.67 -17.06
C ALA A 34 -13.40 31.36 -17.27
N ALA A 35 -12.73 30.37 -17.82
CA ALA A 35 -13.30 29.04 -17.99
C ALA A 35 -13.68 28.56 -16.57
N THR A 36 -14.97 28.51 -16.29
CA THR A 36 -15.52 27.80 -15.14
C THR A 36 -15.04 26.37 -15.28
N GLU A 37 -14.22 25.88 -14.34
CA GLU A 37 -13.87 24.45 -14.31
C GLU A 37 -15.19 23.68 -14.31
N PRO A 38 -15.35 22.66 -15.15
CA PRO A 38 -16.60 21.92 -15.22
C PRO A 38 -16.89 21.31 -13.83
N ALA A 39 -18.14 21.37 -13.38
CA ALA A 39 -18.60 20.75 -12.13
C ALA A 39 -18.23 19.26 -12.04
N ASP A 40 -18.01 18.61 -13.15
CA ASP A 40 -17.53 17.22 -13.29
C ASP A 40 -16.08 17.06 -12.83
N ALA A 41 -15.20 18.03 -13.07
CA ALA A 41 -13.78 17.95 -12.67
C ALA A 41 -13.62 18.09 -11.14
N GLU A 42 -14.40 18.95 -10.49
CA GLU A 42 -14.43 19.09 -9.04
C GLU A 42 -14.99 17.82 -8.36
N SER A 43 -16.01 17.20 -8.96
CA SER A 43 -16.55 15.92 -8.47
C SER A 43 -15.56 14.76 -8.59
N ASP A 44 -14.77 14.70 -9.66
CA ASP A 44 -13.74 13.67 -9.87
C ASP A 44 -12.54 13.85 -8.93
N GLU A 45 -12.15 15.08 -8.64
CA GLU A 45 -11.08 15.36 -7.66
C GLU A 45 -11.52 14.95 -6.24
N ALA A 46 -12.75 15.29 -5.84
CA ALA A 46 -13.29 14.88 -4.54
C ALA A 46 -13.37 13.35 -4.40
N ARG A 47 -13.76 12.64 -5.46
CA ARG A 47 -13.76 11.17 -5.50
C ARG A 47 -12.36 10.59 -5.38
N THR A 48 -11.40 11.15 -6.08
CA THR A 48 -10.00 10.73 -6.03
C THR A 48 -9.43 10.94 -4.64
N ALA A 49 -9.72 12.07 -3.99
CA ALA A 49 -9.29 12.36 -2.63
C ALA A 49 -9.92 11.40 -1.60
N ALA A 50 -11.21 11.09 -1.74
CA ALA A 50 -11.88 10.12 -0.89
C ALA A 50 -11.31 8.71 -1.06
N LEU A 51 -11.04 8.31 -2.30
CA LEU A 51 -10.45 7.01 -2.61
C LEU A 51 -9.01 6.91 -2.09
N ALA A 52 -8.23 8.01 -2.15
CA ALA A 52 -6.89 8.05 -1.58
C ALA A 52 -6.91 7.77 -0.07
N LYS A 53 -7.80 8.41 0.68
CA LYS A 53 -7.97 8.16 2.11
C LYS A 53 -8.43 6.74 2.41
N ALA A 54 -9.36 6.21 1.61
CA ALA A 54 -9.82 4.83 1.77
C ALA A 54 -8.70 3.81 1.49
N ALA A 55 -7.91 4.01 0.43
CA ALA A 55 -6.79 3.13 0.08
C ALA A 55 -5.64 3.16 1.11
N GLN A 56 -5.51 4.24 1.87
CA GLN A 56 -4.52 4.42 2.94
C GLN A 56 -5.02 3.94 4.32
N ASN A 57 -6.29 3.52 4.42
CA ASN A 57 -6.89 2.99 5.63
C ASN A 57 -6.89 1.45 5.56
N PRO A 58 -6.11 0.74 6.40
CA PRO A 58 -6.00 -0.73 6.35
C PRO A 58 -7.29 -1.47 6.75
N ILE A 59 -8.28 -0.77 7.32
CA ILE A 59 -9.60 -1.32 7.69
C ILE A 59 -10.74 -0.55 7.02
N ALA A 60 -10.49 0.02 5.83
CA ALA A 60 -11.53 0.67 5.04
C ALA A 60 -12.61 -0.31 4.59
N ASP A 61 -13.81 0.22 4.38
CA ASP A 61 -14.89 -0.49 3.67
C ASP A 61 -14.62 -0.45 2.14
N LEU A 62 -13.46 -0.95 1.76
CA LEU A 62 -12.94 -0.97 0.38
C LEU A 62 -12.28 -2.31 0.11
N ILE A 63 -12.76 -3.02 -0.91
CA ILE A 63 -12.04 -4.19 -1.41
C ILE A 63 -10.78 -3.68 -2.13
N SER A 64 -9.63 -4.19 -1.72
CA SER A 64 -8.35 -3.87 -2.36
C SER A 64 -7.48 -5.11 -2.53
N PHE A 65 -6.65 -5.08 -3.56
CA PHE A 65 -5.70 -6.15 -3.86
C PHE A 65 -4.30 -5.55 -4.03
N PRO A 66 -3.59 -5.27 -2.93
CA PRO A 66 -2.20 -4.83 -2.95
C PRO A 66 -1.25 -5.97 -3.36
N LEU A 67 -0.32 -5.62 -4.24
CA LEU A 67 0.89 -6.35 -4.53
C LEU A 67 2.04 -5.48 -4.06
N GLN A 68 2.67 -5.86 -2.94
CA GLN A 68 3.73 -5.08 -2.32
C GLN A 68 5.06 -5.82 -2.43
N ASN A 69 6.00 -5.25 -3.15
CA ASN A 69 7.35 -5.78 -3.26
C ASN A 69 8.28 -5.07 -2.29
N ASN A 70 8.85 -5.81 -1.36
CA ASN A 70 9.86 -5.34 -0.42
C ASN A 70 11.21 -5.94 -0.81
N THR A 71 12.21 -5.11 -1.05
CA THR A 71 13.58 -5.56 -1.27
C THR A 71 14.47 -5.04 -0.16
N ALA A 72 15.06 -5.93 0.61
CA ALA A 72 16.00 -5.65 1.67
C ALA A 72 17.42 -5.91 1.16
N PHE A 73 18.34 -4.96 1.37
CA PHE A 73 19.69 -4.98 0.81
C PHE A 73 20.75 -5.11 1.89
N GLY A 74 21.92 -5.61 1.52
CA GLY A 74 23.09 -5.68 2.41
C GLY A 74 23.03 -6.82 3.43
N ILE A 75 22.32 -7.90 3.14
CA ILE A 75 22.14 -9.03 4.05
C ILE A 75 23.38 -9.92 4.05
N GLY A 76 23.82 -10.28 5.25
CA GLY A 76 24.91 -11.19 5.51
C GLY A 76 26.28 -10.69 5.05
N PRO A 77 27.32 -11.54 5.14
CA PRO A 77 28.69 -11.15 4.82
C PRO A 77 28.92 -10.84 3.32
N TYR A 78 28.03 -11.32 2.47
CA TYR A 78 28.09 -11.11 1.01
C TYR A 78 27.24 -9.95 0.52
N SER A 79 26.65 -9.15 1.44
CA SER A 79 25.81 -7.97 1.11
C SER A 79 24.72 -8.28 0.07
N ARG A 80 24.03 -9.41 0.24
CA ARG A 80 23.01 -9.87 -0.69
C ARG A 80 21.66 -9.15 -0.49
N ALA A 81 20.75 -9.37 -1.41
CA ALA A 81 19.39 -8.86 -1.34
C ALA A 81 18.38 -9.99 -1.07
N GLN A 82 17.42 -9.73 -0.18
CA GLN A 82 16.19 -10.50 -0.03
C GLN A 82 15.08 -9.76 -0.75
N ASN A 83 14.19 -10.50 -1.40
CA ASN A 83 13.00 -9.93 -2.02
C ASN A 83 11.76 -10.66 -1.52
N GLU A 84 10.73 -9.89 -1.18
CA GLU A 84 9.44 -10.39 -0.76
C GLU A 84 8.33 -9.69 -1.56
N LEU A 85 7.61 -10.43 -2.39
CA LEU A 85 6.38 -9.98 -3.00
C LEU A 85 5.20 -10.43 -2.12
N LEU A 86 4.57 -9.49 -1.44
CA LEU A 86 3.40 -9.74 -0.61
C LEU A 86 2.13 -9.59 -1.45
N ILE A 87 1.31 -10.64 -1.46
CA ILE A 87 -0.03 -10.64 -2.02
C ILE A 87 -0.97 -10.40 -0.85
N GLU A 88 -1.66 -9.23 -0.83
CA GLU A 88 -2.35 -8.76 0.38
C GLU A 88 -3.84 -8.40 0.14
N PRO A 89 -4.72 -9.34 -0.26
CA PRO A 89 -6.14 -9.02 -0.40
C PRO A 89 -6.74 -8.52 0.92
N VAL A 90 -7.49 -7.42 0.83
CA VAL A 90 -8.30 -6.86 1.92
C VAL A 90 -9.76 -6.88 1.50
N ILE A 91 -10.60 -7.55 2.28
CA ILE A 91 -12.02 -7.74 1.98
C ILE A 91 -12.85 -7.39 3.21
N PRO A 92 -13.70 -6.35 3.13
CA PRO A 92 -14.65 -6.01 4.19
C PRO A 92 -15.95 -6.80 4.06
N PHE A 93 -16.42 -7.35 5.18
CA PHE A 93 -17.72 -8.02 5.31
C PHE A 93 -18.60 -7.24 6.29
N HIS A 94 -19.83 -6.93 5.91
CA HIS A 94 -20.83 -6.31 6.80
C HIS A 94 -21.52 -7.40 7.61
N ILE A 95 -21.16 -7.57 8.89
CA ILE A 95 -21.77 -8.60 9.74
C ILE A 95 -23.02 -8.10 10.43
N THR A 96 -23.07 -6.83 10.83
CA THR A 96 -24.27 -6.19 11.37
C THR A 96 -24.37 -4.75 10.83
N LYS A 97 -25.40 -4.03 11.24
CA LYS A 97 -25.54 -2.59 10.91
C LYS A 97 -24.43 -1.75 11.54
N ASP A 98 -23.89 -2.19 12.66
CA ASP A 98 -22.94 -1.42 13.49
C ASP A 98 -21.51 -1.93 13.37
N TRP A 99 -21.29 -3.15 12.80
CA TRP A 99 -20.00 -3.80 12.77
C TRP A 99 -19.64 -4.41 11.42
N ASN A 100 -18.42 -4.14 11.00
CA ASN A 100 -17.75 -4.75 9.86
C ASN A 100 -16.66 -5.69 10.34
N LEU A 101 -16.49 -6.81 9.63
CA LEU A 101 -15.33 -7.68 9.73
C LEU A 101 -14.43 -7.39 8.53
N ILE A 102 -13.23 -6.88 8.76
CA ILE A 102 -12.25 -6.66 7.72
C ILE A 102 -11.25 -7.82 7.76
N THR A 103 -11.14 -8.55 6.66
CA THR A 103 -10.13 -9.60 6.52
C THR A 103 -8.96 -9.06 5.71
N ARG A 104 -7.75 -9.25 6.20
CA ARG A 104 -6.49 -8.99 5.49
C ARG A 104 -5.66 -10.25 5.52
N THR A 105 -5.30 -10.77 4.37
CA THR A 105 -4.45 -11.94 4.26
C THR A 105 -3.14 -11.53 3.60
N ILE A 106 -2.00 -11.94 4.15
CA ILE A 106 -0.68 -11.72 3.55
C ILE A 106 -0.13 -13.07 3.14
N TRP A 107 0.20 -13.21 1.86
CA TRP A 107 0.88 -14.39 1.34
C TRP A 107 2.18 -13.97 0.65
N PRO A 108 3.35 -14.14 1.29
CA PRO A 108 4.62 -13.70 0.76
C PRO A 108 5.19 -14.72 -0.24
N GLN A 109 5.60 -14.24 -1.42
CA GLN A 109 6.54 -14.94 -2.28
C GLN A 109 7.94 -14.40 -1.98
N ILE A 110 8.86 -15.28 -1.59
CA ILE A 110 10.15 -14.90 -1.01
C ILE A 110 11.29 -15.41 -1.89
N VAL A 111 12.28 -14.54 -2.11
CA VAL A 111 13.62 -14.89 -2.59
C VAL A 111 14.57 -14.60 -1.45
N GLN A 112 14.96 -15.67 -0.72
CA GLN A 112 15.82 -15.61 0.46
C GLN A 112 17.25 -15.97 0.07
N PRO A 113 18.24 -15.08 0.28
CA PRO A 113 19.64 -15.44 0.07
C PRO A 113 20.14 -16.36 1.18
N ASP A 114 21.00 -17.31 0.83
CA ASP A 114 21.80 -18.02 1.81
C ASP A 114 22.91 -17.10 2.32
N THR A 115 23.03 -16.95 3.61
CA THR A 115 24.08 -16.12 4.24
C THR A 115 25.41 -16.86 4.42
N ALA A 116 25.40 -18.19 4.32
CA ALA A 116 26.61 -19.02 4.39
C ALA A 116 27.29 -19.20 3.01
N GLU A 117 26.49 -19.17 1.93
CA GLU A 117 27.01 -19.35 0.58
C GLU A 117 26.62 -18.19 -0.36
N PRO A 118 27.60 -17.62 -1.11
CA PRO A 118 27.39 -16.37 -1.86
C PRO A 118 26.43 -16.51 -3.05
N THR A 119 26.24 -17.73 -3.58
CA THR A 119 25.45 -17.98 -4.79
C THR A 119 24.14 -18.72 -4.55
N LYS A 120 23.97 -19.32 -3.36
CA LYS A 120 22.77 -20.08 -3.02
C LYS A 120 21.68 -19.24 -2.40
N GLY A 121 20.50 -19.80 -2.34
CA GLY A 121 19.31 -19.24 -1.72
C GLY A 121 18.08 -20.08 -2.06
N TRP A 122 16.95 -19.65 -1.52
CA TRP A 122 15.68 -20.32 -1.67
C TRP A 122 14.66 -19.37 -2.29
N THR A 123 13.76 -19.93 -3.11
CA THR A 123 12.66 -19.19 -3.72
C THR A 123 11.38 -19.99 -3.57
N GLY A 124 10.32 -19.36 -3.11
CA GLY A 124 9.03 -20.00 -2.93
C GLY A 124 8.06 -19.12 -2.14
N PHE A 125 6.98 -19.73 -1.67
CA PHE A 125 6.03 -19.07 -0.81
C PHE A 125 6.42 -19.24 0.67
N GLY A 126 6.22 -18.19 1.45
CA GLY A 126 6.34 -18.19 2.90
C GLY A 126 5.03 -18.59 3.59
N ASP A 127 4.99 -18.40 4.91
CA ASP A 127 3.83 -18.70 5.73
C ASP A 127 2.68 -17.73 5.42
N LEU A 128 1.43 -18.26 5.43
CA LEU A 128 0.24 -17.45 5.21
C LEU A 128 -0.16 -16.73 6.50
N ASN A 129 -0.39 -15.41 6.42
CA ASN A 129 -0.76 -14.60 7.58
C ASN A 129 -2.14 -13.92 7.41
N PRO A 130 -3.26 -14.58 7.75
CA PRO A 130 -4.57 -13.96 7.82
C PRO A 130 -4.77 -13.18 9.12
N SER A 131 -5.36 -11.99 9.01
CA SER A 131 -5.78 -11.13 10.10
C SER A 131 -7.25 -10.75 9.96
N PHE A 132 -7.96 -10.65 11.07
CA PHE A 132 -9.38 -10.36 11.14
C PHE A 132 -9.61 -9.19 12.08
N PHE A 133 -10.13 -8.07 11.57
CA PHE A 133 -10.41 -6.88 12.37
C PHE A 133 -11.90 -6.64 12.46
N LEU A 134 -12.43 -6.66 13.66
CA LEU A 134 -13.76 -6.16 13.96
C LEU A 134 -13.67 -4.64 14.11
N SER A 135 -14.45 -3.90 13.31
CA SER A 135 -14.41 -2.43 13.27
C SER A 135 -15.83 -1.86 13.23
N PRO A 136 -16.12 -0.75 13.93
CA PRO A 136 -17.41 -0.07 13.83
C PRO A 136 -17.71 0.39 12.41
N SER A 137 -18.96 0.22 11.95
CA SER A 137 -19.42 0.63 10.61
C SER A 137 -19.66 2.13 10.49
N ALA A 138 -20.03 2.78 11.59
CA ALA A 138 -20.31 4.21 11.59
C ALA A 138 -19.01 5.02 11.40
N PRO A 139 -19.06 6.12 10.62
CA PRO A 139 -17.91 6.99 10.47
C PRO A 139 -17.63 7.75 11.77
N HIS A 140 -16.42 7.62 12.30
CA HIS A 140 -15.94 8.30 13.49
C HIS A 140 -14.69 9.13 13.19
N LYS A 141 -14.38 10.12 14.04
CA LYS A 141 -13.12 10.87 13.96
C LYS A 141 -11.90 9.93 14.12
N LEU A 142 -12.04 8.92 14.98
CA LEU A 142 -11.09 7.84 15.17
C LEU A 142 -11.70 6.55 14.59
N THR A 143 -11.11 6.01 13.54
CA THR A 143 -11.43 4.68 13.02
C THR A 143 -10.51 3.67 13.71
N TRP A 144 -11.07 2.58 14.19
CA TRP A 144 -10.29 1.54 14.85
C TRP A 144 -10.85 0.16 14.57
N GLY A 145 -10.01 -0.84 14.73
CA GLY A 145 -10.37 -2.24 14.63
C GLY A 145 -9.44 -3.10 15.47
N ALA A 146 -9.96 -4.21 15.95
CA ALA A 146 -9.19 -5.16 16.74
C ALA A 146 -9.64 -6.59 16.42
N GLY A 147 -8.74 -7.56 16.60
CA GLY A 147 -9.04 -8.95 16.42
C GLY A 147 -7.80 -9.84 16.35
N PRO A 148 -7.95 -11.12 16.00
CA PRO A 148 -6.85 -12.04 15.91
C PRO A 148 -6.09 -11.93 14.60
N THR A 149 -4.80 -12.20 14.65
CA THR A 149 -3.94 -12.53 13.51
C THR A 149 -3.35 -13.91 13.70
N PHE A 150 -3.18 -14.64 12.60
CA PHE A 150 -2.67 -16.00 12.59
C PHE A 150 -1.50 -16.09 11.62
N VAL A 151 -0.57 -17.03 11.88
CA VAL A 151 0.44 -17.45 10.91
C VAL A 151 0.32 -18.95 10.73
N LEU A 152 0.01 -19.35 9.50
CA LEU A 152 -0.13 -20.75 9.10
C LEU A 152 1.18 -21.22 8.47
N PRO A 153 1.77 -22.35 8.91
CA PRO A 153 3.07 -22.82 8.43
C PRO A 153 2.97 -23.45 7.05
N TRP A 154 2.66 -22.63 6.03
CA TRP A 154 2.44 -23.06 4.65
C TRP A 154 3.62 -22.75 3.73
N ALA A 155 4.77 -22.44 4.30
CA ALA A 155 5.99 -22.19 3.53
C ALA A 155 6.37 -23.39 2.68
N THR A 156 6.76 -23.15 1.41
CA THR A 156 7.15 -24.20 0.47
C THR A 156 8.55 -24.77 0.72
N ALA A 157 9.33 -24.11 1.58
CA ALA A 157 10.62 -24.59 2.05
C ALA A 157 10.83 -24.13 3.50
N GLU A 158 11.61 -24.90 4.23
CA GLU A 158 11.89 -24.67 5.65
C GLU A 158 12.51 -23.30 5.95
N GLN A 159 13.32 -22.78 5.03
CA GLN A 159 14.02 -21.51 5.14
C GLN A 159 13.13 -20.30 4.81
N LEU A 160 11.91 -20.53 4.31
CA LEU A 160 10.97 -19.49 3.88
C LEU A 160 9.84 -19.23 4.88
N GLY A 161 9.79 -19.99 5.99
CA GLY A 161 8.75 -19.86 7.01
C GLY A 161 9.23 -20.19 8.40
N GLN A 162 8.39 -19.87 9.38
CA GLN A 162 8.66 -20.14 10.81
C GLN A 162 8.42 -21.61 11.17
N GLY A 163 7.62 -22.32 10.37
CA GLY A 163 7.30 -23.74 10.57
C GLY A 163 6.41 -24.01 11.78
N LYS A 164 5.84 -22.99 12.41
CA LYS A 164 4.94 -23.09 13.56
C LYS A 164 3.64 -22.35 13.32
N PHE A 165 2.53 -22.95 13.72
CA PHE A 165 1.26 -22.24 13.83
C PHE A 165 1.36 -21.20 14.94
N SER A 166 1.08 -19.94 14.59
CA SER A 166 1.17 -18.82 15.53
C SER A 166 -0.12 -18.01 15.51
N VAL A 167 -0.47 -17.42 16.65
CA VAL A 167 -1.65 -16.58 16.81
C VAL A 167 -1.33 -15.42 17.74
N GLY A 168 -2.04 -14.31 17.57
CA GLY A 168 -1.92 -13.19 18.50
C GLY A 168 -2.95 -12.11 18.27
N PRO A 169 -3.03 -11.12 19.16
CA PRO A 169 -3.90 -9.97 19.00
C PRO A 169 -3.33 -9.01 17.96
N ALA A 170 -4.22 -8.36 17.23
CA ALA A 170 -3.91 -7.27 16.32
C ALA A 170 -4.87 -6.11 16.55
N VAL A 171 -4.35 -4.91 16.53
CA VAL A 171 -5.14 -3.67 16.67
C VAL A 171 -4.69 -2.65 15.63
N VAL A 172 -5.63 -1.83 15.20
CA VAL A 172 -5.37 -0.72 14.30
C VAL A 172 -6.21 0.47 14.72
N ALA A 173 -5.63 1.66 14.66
CA ALA A 173 -6.34 2.91 14.91
C ALA A 173 -5.79 4.01 14.00
N LEU A 174 -6.69 4.84 13.46
CA LEU A 174 -6.30 5.95 12.59
C LEU A 174 -7.32 7.10 12.62
N THR A 175 -6.84 8.26 12.21
CA THR A 175 -7.66 9.46 11.99
C THR A 175 -7.32 10.10 10.65
N MET A 176 -8.29 10.79 10.05
CA MET A 176 -8.16 11.36 8.69
C MET A 176 -8.54 12.85 8.64
N PRO A 177 -7.90 13.75 9.42
CA PRO A 177 -8.20 15.17 9.44
C PRO A 177 -7.69 15.87 8.17
N GLY A 178 -8.54 16.64 7.48
CA GLY A 178 -8.17 17.42 6.31
C GLY A 178 -7.49 16.55 5.23
N HIS A 179 -6.23 16.84 4.91
CA HIS A 179 -5.43 16.10 3.92
C HIS A 179 -4.64 14.92 4.51
N TRP A 180 -4.64 14.75 5.82
CA TRP A 180 -3.86 13.75 6.52
C TRP A 180 -4.59 12.41 6.65
N VAL A 181 -3.81 11.32 6.66
CA VAL A 181 -4.19 10.02 7.18
C VAL A 181 -3.07 9.60 8.13
N ILE A 182 -3.39 9.49 9.41
CA ILE A 182 -2.42 9.21 10.48
C ILE A 182 -2.94 8.05 11.31
N GLY A 183 -2.13 7.02 11.49
CA GLY A 183 -2.53 5.86 12.26
C GLY A 183 -1.41 4.91 12.57
N ALA A 184 -1.77 3.82 13.23
CA ALA A 184 -0.87 2.71 13.51
C ALA A 184 -1.64 1.38 13.53
N LEU A 185 -0.95 0.33 13.11
CA LEU A 185 -1.33 -1.08 13.25
C LEU A 185 -0.27 -1.75 14.11
N ALA A 186 -0.69 -2.52 15.08
CA ALA A 186 0.20 -3.32 15.92
C ALA A 186 -0.35 -4.73 16.10
N ASN A 187 0.55 -5.71 16.17
CA ASN A 187 0.24 -7.07 16.59
C ASN A 187 1.41 -7.67 17.35
N ASN A 188 1.14 -8.74 18.10
CA ASN A 188 2.16 -9.64 18.62
C ASN A 188 1.67 -11.07 18.42
N ILE A 189 2.49 -11.91 17.80
CA ILE A 189 2.17 -13.31 17.54
C ILE A 189 3.02 -14.22 18.42
N PHE A 190 2.42 -15.35 18.80
CA PHE A 190 3.05 -16.38 19.60
C PHE A 190 2.84 -17.74 18.94
N SER A 191 3.88 -18.57 18.87
CA SER A 191 3.71 -19.96 18.44
C SER A 191 2.93 -20.76 19.47
N VAL A 192 1.94 -21.51 19.00
CA VAL A 192 1.09 -22.37 19.85
C VAL A 192 1.22 -23.84 19.49
N GLU A 193 1.63 -24.15 18.26
CA GLU A 193 1.80 -25.52 17.76
C GLU A 193 2.88 -25.59 16.69
N GLY A 194 3.54 -26.73 16.55
CA GLY A 194 4.53 -27.03 15.53
C GLY A 194 5.66 -27.93 16.00
N PRO A 195 6.60 -28.29 15.12
CA PRO A 195 7.71 -29.16 15.43
C PRO A 195 8.60 -28.59 16.56
N HIS A 196 9.06 -29.46 17.44
CA HIS A 196 9.93 -29.06 18.57
C HIS A 196 11.32 -28.60 18.12
N GLU A 197 11.76 -29.03 16.95
CA GLU A 197 13.04 -28.66 16.31
C GLU A 197 13.05 -27.22 15.82
N ARG A 198 11.87 -26.61 15.61
CA ARG A 198 11.73 -25.22 15.21
C ARG A 198 11.74 -24.31 16.43
N GLU A 199 12.38 -23.15 16.28
CA GLU A 199 12.41 -22.13 17.32
C GLU A 199 10.98 -21.64 17.66
N ASN A 200 10.78 -21.24 18.91
CA ASN A 200 9.54 -20.59 19.30
C ASN A 200 9.40 -19.22 18.61
N VAL A 201 8.17 -18.83 18.41
CA VAL A 201 7.82 -17.54 17.81
C VAL A 201 7.19 -16.68 18.89
N ASN A 202 7.78 -15.53 19.12
CA ASN A 202 7.21 -14.44 19.89
C ASN A 202 7.68 -13.13 19.22
N GLN A 203 6.81 -12.54 18.39
CA GLN A 203 7.21 -11.44 17.53
C GLN A 203 6.17 -10.33 17.54
N MET A 204 6.64 -9.11 17.71
CA MET A 204 5.84 -7.89 17.62
C MET A 204 6.05 -7.20 16.27
N LEU A 205 4.97 -6.66 15.73
CA LEU A 205 4.96 -5.76 14.59
C LEU A 205 4.24 -4.47 15.00
N LEU A 206 4.85 -3.33 14.72
CA LEU A 206 4.24 -2.02 14.82
C LEU A 206 4.49 -1.26 13.52
N GLN A 207 3.42 -0.99 12.77
CA GLN A 207 3.45 -0.15 11.59
C GLN A 207 2.71 1.14 11.90
N TYR A 208 3.41 2.26 12.07
CA TYR A 208 2.76 3.56 12.01
C TYR A 208 2.74 4.06 10.56
N PHE A 209 1.76 4.86 10.22
CA PHE A 209 1.66 5.46 8.89
C PHE A 209 1.18 6.89 9.00
N ILE A 210 1.84 7.76 8.23
CA ILE A 210 1.52 9.18 8.12
C ILE A 210 1.53 9.52 6.64
N ASN A 211 0.37 9.91 6.11
CA ASN A 211 0.20 10.28 4.72
C ASN A 211 -0.34 11.71 4.63
N TYR A 212 0.17 12.48 3.68
CA TYR A 212 -0.38 13.79 3.33
C TYR A 212 -0.79 13.80 1.87
N ASN A 213 -2.07 14.03 1.61
CA ASN A 213 -2.69 13.97 0.29
C ASN A 213 -2.70 15.33 -0.38
N PHE A 214 -2.20 15.41 -1.60
CA PHE A 214 -2.25 16.55 -2.50
C PHE A 214 -3.38 16.40 -3.52
N LYS A 215 -3.49 17.39 -4.42
CA LYS A 215 -4.39 17.30 -5.57
C LYS A 215 -3.97 16.21 -6.56
N HIS A 216 -4.90 15.81 -7.42
CA HIS A 216 -4.71 14.80 -8.49
C HIS A 216 -4.21 13.44 -7.99
N GLY A 217 -4.59 13.07 -6.77
CA GLY A 217 -4.31 11.77 -6.17
C GLY A 217 -2.87 11.55 -5.70
N TRP A 218 -2.00 12.55 -5.76
CA TRP A 218 -0.64 12.47 -5.23
C TRP A 218 -0.61 12.51 -3.70
N TYR A 219 0.34 11.82 -3.09
CA TYR A 219 0.58 11.91 -1.65
C TYR A 219 2.04 11.61 -1.32
N VAL A 220 2.48 12.13 -0.19
CA VAL A 220 3.71 11.68 0.49
C VAL A 220 3.32 10.74 1.62
N THR A 221 4.20 9.79 1.91
CA THR A 221 3.92 8.72 2.87
C THR A 221 5.16 8.37 3.67
N THR A 222 4.96 7.95 4.91
CA THR A 222 5.90 7.18 5.70
C THR A 222 5.12 6.09 6.42
N ALA A 223 5.47 4.82 6.15
CA ALA A 223 4.81 3.67 6.75
C ALA A 223 5.83 2.56 7.11
N PRO A 224 6.86 2.87 7.93
CA PRO A 224 7.84 1.88 8.34
C PRO A 224 7.22 0.83 9.23
N ILE A 225 7.76 -0.39 9.17
CA ILE A 225 7.35 -1.52 9.99
C ILE A 225 8.45 -1.81 11.01
N ILE A 226 8.23 -1.42 12.25
CA ILE A 226 9.10 -1.76 13.37
C ILE A 226 8.76 -3.18 13.80
N THR A 227 9.76 -4.04 13.93
CA THR A 227 9.57 -5.40 14.41
C THR A 227 10.46 -5.70 15.61
N ALA A 228 10.00 -6.60 16.49
CA ALA A 228 10.79 -7.17 17.56
C ALA A 228 10.60 -8.69 17.58
N ASN A 229 11.70 -9.42 17.57
CA ASN A 229 11.71 -10.86 17.85
C ASN A 229 12.17 -11.05 19.30
N TRP A 230 11.22 -11.38 20.18
CA TRP A 230 11.48 -11.50 21.63
C TRP A 230 12.27 -12.76 21.99
N GLU A 231 12.33 -13.75 21.10
CA GLU A 231 13.14 -14.97 21.24
C GLU A 231 14.60 -14.76 20.80
N ALA A 232 14.89 -13.65 20.11
CA ALA A 232 16.23 -13.38 19.60
C ALA A 232 17.19 -12.96 20.72
N SER A 233 18.49 -13.25 20.51
CA SER A 233 19.55 -12.83 21.42
C SER A 233 19.62 -11.31 21.55
N SER A 234 20.15 -10.85 22.70
CA SER A 234 20.35 -9.41 22.97
C SER A 234 21.14 -8.76 21.83
N GLY A 235 20.61 -7.65 21.30
CA GLY A 235 21.19 -6.95 20.15
C GLY A 235 20.54 -7.30 18.79
N SER A 236 19.88 -8.46 18.68
CA SER A 236 19.18 -8.89 17.46
C SER A 236 17.66 -8.85 17.56
N VAL A 237 17.11 -8.30 18.63
CA VAL A 237 15.66 -8.24 18.89
C VAL A 237 14.95 -7.31 17.90
N TRP A 238 15.51 -6.15 17.63
CA TRP A 238 14.79 -5.05 16.96
C TRP A 238 15.21 -4.82 15.52
N THR A 239 14.21 -4.55 14.66
CA THR A 239 14.40 -3.84 13.40
C THR A 239 13.59 -2.55 13.46
N VAL A 240 14.28 -1.40 13.29
CA VAL A 240 13.68 -0.06 13.43
C VAL A 240 13.96 0.73 12.16
N PRO A 241 13.10 0.63 11.15
CA PRO A 241 13.21 1.40 9.92
C PRO A 241 12.75 2.85 10.12
N PHE A 242 13.34 3.75 9.33
CA PHE A 242 12.89 5.13 9.15
C PHE A 242 13.03 5.51 7.68
N GLY A 243 12.13 6.32 7.18
CA GLY A 243 12.12 6.72 5.78
C GLY A 243 10.72 7.06 5.31
N GLY A 244 10.51 7.00 4.02
CA GLY A 244 9.23 7.30 3.43
C GLY A 244 9.32 7.37 1.91
N GLY A 245 8.27 7.89 1.30
CA GLY A 245 8.19 7.93 -0.14
C GLY A 245 7.00 8.71 -0.66
N VAL A 246 6.62 8.37 -1.86
CA VAL A 246 5.53 9.03 -2.58
C VAL A 246 4.60 7.99 -3.19
N GLY A 247 3.34 8.36 -3.35
CA GLY A 247 2.38 7.53 -4.05
C GLY A 247 1.37 8.37 -4.82
N ARG A 248 0.62 7.67 -5.65
CA ARG A 248 -0.46 8.27 -6.44
C ARG A 248 -1.61 7.31 -6.62
N ILE A 249 -2.81 7.83 -6.37
CA ILE A 249 -4.06 7.21 -6.81
C ILE A 249 -4.38 7.72 -8.21
N MET A 250 -4.62 6.80 -9.13
CA MET A 250 -4.96 7.12 -10.52
C MET A 250 -5.91 6.06 -11.10
N LYS A 251 -6.53 6.36 -12.23
CA LYS A 251 -7.26 5.35 -13.01
C LYS A 251 -6.42 4.89 -14.18
N ILE A 252 -6.35 3.59 -14.39
CA ILE A 252 -5.81 2.96 -15.59
C ILE A 252 -7.01 2.36 -16.34
N GLY A 253 -7.45 3.03 -17.39
CA GLY A 253 -8.77 2.75 -17.95
C GLY A 253 -9.87 3.07 -16.93
N ASN A 254 -10.69 2.06 -16.60
CA ASN A 254 -11.75 2.18 -15.60
C ASN A 254 -11.34 1.68 -14.21
N GLN A 255 -10.13 1.11 -14.06
CA GLN A 255 -9.64 0.53 -12.83
C GLN A 255 -8.89 1.56 -11.99
N PRO A 256 -9.37 1.93 -10.79
CA PRO A 256 -8.61 2.70 -9.84
C PRO A 256 -7.43 1.88 -9.30
N VAL A 257 -6.25 2.51 -9.28
CA VAL A 257 -5.00 1.90 -8.85
C VAL A 257 -4.26 2.84 -7.90
N ASN A 258 -3.68 2.30 -6.86
CA ASN A 258 -2.71 2.99 -6.01
C ASN A 258 -1.30 2.49 -6.35
N ILE A 259 -0.39 3.41 -6.69
CA ILE A 259 1.03 3.09 -6.89
C ILE A 259 1.83 3.89 -5.87
N GLN A 260 2.74 3.21 -5.16
CA GLN A 260 3.52 3.80 -4.07
C GLN A 260 4.94 3.25 -4.09
N THR A 261 5.91 4.10 -3.79
CA THR A 261 7.29 3.70 -3.55
C THR A 261 7.80 4.35 -2.28
N GLU A 262 8.56 3.59 -1.48
CA GLU A 262 9.16 4.04 -0.23
C GLU A 262 10.57 3.49 -0.09
N PHE A 263 11.44 4.27 0.58
CA PHE A 263 12.79 3.86 0.94
C PHE A 263 12.97 4.01 2.45
N PHE A 264 13.60 2.99 3.06
CA PHE A 264 13.82 2.92 4.49
C PHE A 264 15.28 2.60 4.79
N GLY A 265 15.89 3.37 5.69
CA GLY A 265 17.12 3.00 6.38
C GLY A 265 16.76 2.36 7.72
N ASN A 266 17.49 1.33 8.14
CA ASN A 266 17.28 0.69 9.43
C ASN A 266 18.23 1.29 10.48
N ALA A 267 17.69 2.08 11.42
CA ALA A 267 18.46 2.64 12.54
C ALA A 267 18.95 1.53 13.51
N LYS A 268 18.21 0.44 13.59
CA LYS A 268 18.56 -0.77 14.30
C LYS A 268 18.10 -1.98 13.49
N TYR A 269 18.93 -3.01 13.42
CA TYR A 269 18.64 -4.27 12.76
C TYR A 269 19.51 -5.38 13.35
N PRO A 270 19.10 -6.67 13.25
CA PRO A 270 19.88 -7.81 13.71
C PRO A 270 21.26 -7.89 13.04
N THR A 271 22.22 -8.49 13.71
CA THR A 271 23.54 -8.78 13.13
C THR A 271 23.38 -9.58 11.83
N GLY A 272 23.98 -9.08 10.74
CA GLY A 272 23.81 -9.67 9.41
C GLY A 272 22.47 -9.35 8.72
N GLY A 273 21.60 -8.58 9.36
CA GLY A 273 20.36 -8.10 8.75
C GLY A 273 20.57 -6.97 7.75
N SER A 274 19.49 -6.48 7.17
CA SER A 274 19.51 -5.45 6.15
C SER A 274 19.68 -4.05 6.75
N PRO A 275 20.64 -3.24 6.29
CA PRO A 275 20.77 -1.83 6.67
C PRO A 275 19.74 -0.90 6.00
N TRP A 276 19.18 -1.28 4.85
CA TRP A 276 18.20 -0.48 4.14
C TRP A 276 17.31 -1.33 3.22
N SER A 277 16.12 -0.81 2.93
CA SER A 277 15.16 -1.50 2.08
C SER A 277 14.39 -0.52 1.19
N MET A 278 13.80 -1.06 0.13
CA MET A 278 12.89 -0.37 -0.77
C MET A 278 11.57 -1.13 -0.80
N ARG A 279 10.47 -0.38 -0.84
CA ARG A 279 9.12 -0.90 -1.05
C ARG A 279 8.53 -0.30 -2.32
N LEU A 280 7.96 -1.16 -3.15
CA LEU A 280 7.11 -0.78 -4.28
C LEU A 280 5.75 -1.47 -4.09
N GLN A 281 4.67 -0.71 -4.13
CA GLN A 281 3.31 -1.26 -4.03
C GLN A 281 2.46 -0.83 -5.21
N ILE A 282 1.70 -1.78 -5.74
CA ILE A 282 0.63 -1.54 -6.71
C ILE A 282 -0.63 -2.19 -6.13
N ALA A 283 -1.67 -1.41 -5.86
CA ALA A 283 -2.93 -1.92 -5.33
C ALA A 283 -4.08 -1.65 -6.29
N LEU A 284 -4.78 -2.69 -6.67
CA LEU A 284 -6.06 -2.58 -7.38
C LEU A 284 -7.15 -2.26 -6.35
N LEU A 285 -7.96 -1.24 -6.63
CA LEU A 285 -9.00 -0.75 -5.72
C LEU A 285 -10.36 -1.00 -6.36
N PHE A 286 -11.29 -1.55 -5.56
CA PHE A 286 -12.65 -1.88 -6.00
C PHE A 286 -13.66 -1.12 -5.13
N PRO A 287 -13.84 0.21 -5.37
CA PRO A 287 -14.78 1.01 -4.62
C PRO A 287 -16.21 0.52 -4.88
N LYS A 288 -17.03 0.54 -3.83
CA LYS A 288 -18.45 0.23 -3.98
C LYS A 288 -19.09 1.28 -4.88
N ILE A 289 -19.84 0.81 -5.85
CA ILE A 289 -20.66 1.65 -6.71
C ILE A 289 -21.88 2.09 -5.88
N SER A 290 -22.12 3.40 -5.79
CA SER A 290 -23.31 3.90 -5.12
C SER A 290 -24.59 3.45 -5.86
N LYS A 291 -25.68 3.24 -5.16
CA LYS A 291 -26.98 2.87 -5.79
C LYS A 291 -27.38 3.84 -6.92
N GLN A 292 -26.97 5.09 -6.81
CA GLN A 292 -27.26 6.11 -7.79
C GLN A 292 -26.38 5.95 -9.05
N GLU A 293 -25.11 5.60 -8.88
CA GLU A 293 -24.21 5.25 -9.98
C GLU A 293 -24.60 3.96 -10.67
N GLU A 294 -25.02 2.96 -9.90
CA GLU A 294 -25.53 1.69 -10.42
C GLU A 294 -26.75 1.93 -11.33
N LYS A 295 -27.68 2.78 -10.88
CA LYS A 295 -28.86 3.17 -11.63
C LYS A 295 -28.48 3.90 -12.93
N MET A 296 -27.56 4.88 -12.86
CA MET A 296 -27.08 5.59 -14.06
C MET A 296 -26.35 4.67 -15.05
N LEU A 297 -25.56 3.73 -14.56
CA LEU A 297 -24.89 2.76 -15.41
C LEU A 297 -25.86 1.80 -16.10
N LEU A 298 -26.92 1.39 -15.37
CA LEU A 298 -27.98 0.56 -15.94
C LEU A 298 -28.75 1.31 -17.01
N GLU A 299 -29.13 2.56 -16.77
CA GLU A 299 -29.79 3.42 -17.75
C GLU A 299 -28.95 3.64 -19.00
N LYS A 300 -27.64 3.91 -18.87
CA LYS A 300 -26.70 4.01 -20.00
C LYS A 300 -26.61 2.72 -20.78
N LYS A 301 -26.54 1.56 -20.14
CA LYS A 301 -26.53 0.26 -20.80
C LYS A 301 -27.83 -0.01 -21.57
N LEU A 302 -28.97 0.32 -20.99
CA LEU A 302 -30.27 0.20 -21.65
C LEU A 302 -30.34 1.07 -22.91
N GLN A 303 -29.89 2.34 -22.81
CA GLN A 303 -29.84 3.24 -23.97
C GLN A 303 -28.90 2.72 -25.09
N GLN A 304 -27.77 2.10 -24.74
CA GLN A 304 -26.87 1.50 -25.72
C GLN A 304 -27.47 0.26 -26.40
N LEU A 305 -28.23 -0.55 -25.67
CA LEU A 305 -28.92 -1.70 -26.21
C LEU A 305 -30.07 -1.28 -27.15
N ASP A 306 -30.82 -0.25 -26.80
CA ASP A 306 -31.87 0.31 -27.65
C ASP A 306 -31.32 0.88 -28.98
N GLN A 307 -30.13 1.49 -28.93
CA GLN A 307 -29.45 2.00 -30.13
C GLN A 307 -28.86 0.89 -31.04
N GLN A 308 -28.58 -0.29 -30.48
CA GLN A 308 -28.05 -1.46 -31.18
C GLN A 308 -29.17 -2.36 -31.77
N THR A 309 -30.41 -2.18 -31.34
CA THR A 309 -31.54 -2.95 -31.85
C THR A 309 -32.02 -2.30 -33.16
N PRO A 310 -31.88 -2.98 -34.32
CA PRO A 310 -32.35 -2.41 -35.57
C PRO A 310 -33.88 -2.23 -35.53
N PRO A 311 -34.44 -1.17 -36.11
CA PRO A 311 -35.87 -0.97 -36.17
C PRO A 311 -36.53 -2.18 -36.81
N GLN A 312 -37.39 -2.86 -36.09
CA GLN A 312 -38.20 -3.92 -36.64
C GLN A 312 -38.98 -3.32 -37.80
N ALA A 313 -38.73 -3.87 -39.00
CA ALA A 313 -39.49 -3.47 -40.18
C ALA A 313 -40.97 -3.67 -39.85
N GLN A 314 -41.74 -2.58 -39.82
CA GLN A 314 -43.17 -2.64 -39.83
C GLN A 314 -43.58 -3.37 -41.11
N LYS A 315 -43.97 -4.60 -40.94
CA LYS A 315 -44.69 -5.32 -42.00
C LYS A 315 -46.11 -4.77 -42.07
N ASN A 316 -46.34 -4.05 -43.15
CA ASN A 316 -47.69 -3.76 -43.68
C ASN A 316 -48.44 -5.05 -44.01
#